data_a6a8ff78f81e4120ec9483bd85b1227a
#
_entry.id   a6a8ff78f81e4120ec9483bd85b1227a
#
_cell.length_a   1.000
_cell.length_b   1.000
_cell.length_c   1.000
_cell.angle_alpha   90.00
_cell.angle_beta   90.00
_cell.angle_gamma   90.00
#
_symmetry.space_group_name_H-M   'P 1'
#
loop_
_entity.id
_entity.type
_entity.pdbx_description
1 polymer ?
#
loop_
_entity_poly.entity_id
_entity_poly.type
_entity_poly.pdbx_seq_one_letter_code
_entity_poly.pdbx_strand_id
1 'polypeptide(L)'
;MKLNNSLIKIKDILNVREKYILKFYEDNYPRKKFFLKKNWKWLYRINFSKYTTPKIFLINKQIISHAGHIPFYIKIKEKKYLASWFVDFLVIRKYQKKKLGRSLAKIWMKNIDIGITFCNKKSLKVFKNNNWNTDVNFFSTIIPINPFKLKEINNLFPDFFNKFFFFFLCKFNKIDKREDIISFYNLSNKNINKLSDENNSLSKSLKPFRDKKYLKWRISESPFKNQYLIASLKNKKQYFLIKKSLKNKNMYLEILMKPKNINNYYLRSFLLEISKWAYKNNYVYIKFLIDEKSIKNLNLFLIYKRKLNFAFFFKKKKINTSFQFDLIDSDFEFTNF
;
A
#
# COMPACT_ATOMS: atom_id res chain seq x y z
N MET A 1 -32.72 -18.46 8.79
CA MET A 1 -33.50 -17.21 8.68
C MET A 1 -33.21 -16.59 7.33
N LYS A 2 -34.19 -16.57 6.39
CA LYS A 2 -34.05 -15.86 5.11
C LYS A 2 -34.01 -14.37 5.41
N LEU A 3 -32.96 -13.68 5.01
CA LEU A 3 -32.88 -12.21 5.09
C LEU A 3 -33.93 -11.66 4.13
N ASN A 4 -34.89 -10.93 4.65
CA ASN A 4 -35.80 -10.16 3.80
C ASN A 4 -34.96 -9.00 3.20
N ASN A 5 -34.63 -9.07 1.91
CA ASN A 5 -33.76 -8.10 1.22
C ASN A 5 -34.35 -6.67 1.26
N SER A 6 -35.66 -6.53 1.50
CA SER A 6 -36.33 -5.23 1.65
C SER A 6 -35.87 -4.42 2.87
N LEU A 7 -35.28 -5.07 3.88
CA LEU A 7 -34.77 -4.41 5.09
C LEU A 7 -33.36 -3.84 4.93
N ILE A 8 -32.65 -4.19 3.85
CA ILE A 8 -31.27 -3.75 3.65
C ILE A 8 -31.24 -2.41 2.90
N LYS A 9 -30.81 -1.38 3.58
CA LYS A 9 -30.61 -0.05 2.98
C LYS A 9 -29.15 0.14 2.55
N ILE A 10 -28.96 0.55 1.31
CA ILE A 10 -27.64 0.91 0.75
C ILE A 10 -27.46 2.40 0.93
N LYS A 11 -26.33 2.81 1.54
CA LYS A 11 -26.00 4.23 1.72
C LYS A 11 -24.52 4.51 1.43
N ASP A 12 -24.27 5.76 1.09
CA ASP A 12 -22.95 6.32 1.20
C ASP A 12 -22.63 6.53 2.68
N ILE A 13 -21.38 6.31 3.08
CA ILE A 13 -20.96 6.43 4.48
C ILE A 13 -21.24 7.82 5.04
N LEU A 14 -21.17 8.85 4.21
CA LEU A 14 -21.46 10.24 4.61
C LEU A 14 -22.92 10.47 5.03
N ASN A 15 -23.84 9.61 4.58
CA ASN A 15 -25.27 9.70 4.91
C ASN A 15 -25.61 8.93 6.19
N VAL A 16 -24.60 8.64 7.01
CA VAL A 16 -24.77 7.92 8.29
C VAL A 16 -24.12 8.73 9.41
N ARG A 17 -24.79 8.79 10.55
CA ARG A 17 -24.25 9.50 11.73
C ARG A 17 -22.89 8.93 12.12
N GLU A 18 -21.92 9.78 12.31
CA GLU A 18 -20.51 9.41 12.54
C GLU A 18 -20.33 8.43 13.70
N LYS A 19 -21.12 8.57 14.79
CA LYS A 19 -21.07 7.66 15.93
C LYS A 19 -21.27 6.17 15.55
N TYR A 20 -22.12 5.86 14.56
CA TYR A 20 -22.33 4.50 14.12
C TYR A 20 -21.15 3.98 13.26
N ILE A 21 -20.50 4.88 12.52
CA ILE A 21 -19.30 4.57 11.74
C ILE A 21 -18.14 4.25 12.68
N LEU A 22 -17.90 5.10 13.67
CA LEU A 22 -16.81 4.91 14.64
C LEU A 22 -17.00 3.62 15.45
N LYS A 23 -18.23 3.35 15.89
CA LYS A 23 -18.54 2.07 16.57
C LYS A 23 -18.31 0.88 15.66
N PHE A 24 -18.74 0.94 14.40
CA PHE A 24 -18.50 -0.12 13.43
C PHE A 24 -17.01 -0.42 13.24
N TYR A 25 -16.16 0.63 13.16
CA TYR A 25 -14.71 0.45 13.05
C TYR A 25 -14.12 -0.17 14.33
N GLU A 26 -14.58 0.24 15.48
CA GLU A 26 -14.14 -0.29 16.76
C GLU A 26 -14.44 -1.78 16.90
N ASP A 27 -15.66 -2.19 16.56
CA ASP A 27 -16.14 -3.57 16.73
C ASP A 27 -15.55 -4.53 15.67
N ASN A 28 -15.23 -4.05 14.46
CA ASN A 28 -14.96 -4.92 13.32
C ASN A 28 -13.56 -4.84 12.74
N TYR A 29 -12.75 -3.85 13.12
CA TYR A 29 -11.37 -3.67 12.62
C TYR A 29 -10.34 -3.62 13.76
N PRO A 30 -10.12 -4.69 14.52
CA PRO A 30 -9.31 -4.67 15.75
C PRO A 30 -7.88 -4.14 15.51
N ARG A 31 -7.29 -4.43 14.35
CA ARG A 31 -5.94 -3.98 13.99
C ARG A 31 -5.86 -2.54 13.47
N LYS A 32 -6.95 -2.02 12.92
CA LYS A 32 -7.02 -0.67 12.31
C LYS A 32 -7.95 0.28 13.06
N LYS A 33 -8.62 -0.15 14.12
CA LYS A 33 -9.67 0.63 14.78
C LYS A 33 -9.24 2.04 15.16
N PHE A 34 -8.09 2.19 15.80
CA PHE A 34 -7.58 3.50 16.23
C PHE A 34 -7.26 4.41 15.05
N PHE A 35 -6.65 3.85 14.00
CA PHE A 35 -6.35 4.59 12.79
C PHE A 35 -7.63 5.01 12.05
N LEU A 36 -8.56 4.10 11.81
CA LEU A 36 -9.82 4.39 11.11
C LEU A 36 -10.69 5.37 11.89
N LYS A 37 -10.84 5.21 13.22
CA LYS A 37 -11.63 6.16 14.04
C LYS A 37 -11.14 7.61 13.87
N LYS A 38 -9.83 7.81 13.72
CA LYS A 38 -9.23 9.15 13.61
C LYS A 38 -9.11 9.65 12.17
N ASN A 39 -8.84 8.76 11.21
CA ASN A 39 -8.33 9.16 9.91
C ASN A 39 -9.13 8.63 8.71
N TRP A 40 -10.30 8.02 8.90
CA TRP A 40 -11.06 7.42 7.81
C TRP A 40 -11.44 8.41 6.69
N LYS A 41 -11.78 9.67 7.06
CA LYS A 41 -12.12 10.73 6.09
C LYS A 41 -10.93 11.07 5.20
N TRP A 42 -9.74 11.15 5.78
CA TRP A 42 -8.50 11.36 5.05
C TRP A 42 -8.15 10.13 4.19
N LEU A 43 -8.18 8.92 4.75
CA LEU A 43 -7.83 7.69 4.04
C LEU A 43 -8.67 7.50 2.78
N TYR A 44 -9.98 7.64 2.90
CA TYR A 44 -10.91 7.44 1.78
C TYR A 44 -11.07 8.65 0.88
N ARG A 45 -10.29 9.72 1.09
CA ARG A 45 -10.37 10.96 0.31
C ARG A 45 -11.81 11.42 0.11
N ILE A 46 -12.56 11.60 1.18
CA ILE A 46 -14.00 11.85 1.16
C ILE A 46 -14.39 13.02 0.23
N ASN A 47 -13.54 14.04 0.15
CA ASN A 47 -13.77 15.22 -0.70
C ASN A 47 -13.25 15.06 -2.15
N PHE A 48 -12.76 13.90 -2.54
CA PHE A 48 -12.22 13.69 -3.89
C PHE A 48 -13.31 13.66 -4.95
N SER A 49 -14.39 12.90 -4.71
CA SER A 49 -15.54 12.78 -5.60
C SER A 49 -16.72 12.17 -4.85
N LYS A 50 -17.93 12.69 -5.08
CA LYS A 50 -19.17 12.11 -4.56
C LYS A 50 -19.42 10.66 -4.99
N TYR A 51 -18.81 10.24 -6.10
CA TYR A 51 -18.99 8.89 -6.64
C TYR A 51 -18.10 7.85 -5.98
N THR A 52 -17.07 8.27 -5.26
CA THR A 52 -16.07 7.38 -4.65
C THR A 52 -16.12 7.35 -3.12
N THR A 53 -17.24 7.76 -2.54
CA THR A 53 -17.45 7.56 -1.10
C THR A 53 -17.63 6.09 -0.76
N PRO A 54 -17.13 5.61 0.39
CA PRO A 54 -17.33 4.24 0.85
C PRO A 54 -18.81 3.86 0.87
N LYS A 55 -19.12 2.64 0.44
CA LYS A 55 -20.48 2.09 0.41
C LYS A 55 -20.70 1.18 1.60
N ILE A 56 -21.89 1.29 2.18
CA ILE A 56 -22.28 0.49 3.34
C ILE A 56 -23.69 -0.10 3.17
N PHE A 57 -23.92 -1.23 3.80
CA PHE A 57 -25.26 -1.76 4.00
C PHE A 57 -25.68 -1.61 5.45
N LEU A 58 -26.95 -1.21 5.66
CA LEU A 58 -27.56 -1.03 6.96
C LEU A 58 -28.81 -1.90 7.12
N ILE A 59 -28.99 -2.41 8.34
CA ILE A 59 -30.27 -2.97 8.84
C ILE A 59 -30.54 -2.28 10.16
N ASN A 60 -31.71 -1.68 10.32
CA ASN A 60 -32.13 -1.02 11.57
C ASN A 60 -31.06 -0.09 12.15
N LYS A 61 -30.51 0.79 11.31
CA LYS A 61 -29.42 1.75 11.63
C LYS A 61 -28.05 1.09 11.94
N GLN A 62 -27.94 -0.24 11.99
CA GLN A 62 -26.68 -0.94 12.17
C GLN A 62 -25.97 -1.14 10.85
N ILE A 63 -24.69 -0.79 10.78
CA ILE A 63 -23.83 -1.09 9.61
C ILE A 63 -23.51 -2.59 9.65
N ILE A 64 -23.87 -3.29 8.58
CA ILE A 64 -23.65 -4.74 8.46
C ILE A 64 -22.58 -5.11 7.43
N SER A 65 -22.24 -4.17 6.56
CA SER A 65 -21.11 -4.31 5.65
C SER A 65 -20.53 -2.96 5.24
N HIS A 66 -19.28 -2.98 4.83
CA HIS A 66 -18.51 -1.82 4.43
C HIS A 66 -17.59 -2.16 3.26
N ALA A 67 -17.44 -1.20 2.34
CA ALA A 67 -16.46 -1.24 1.27
C ALA A 67 -15.84 0.15 1.09
N GLY A 68 -14.60 0.27 1.49
CA GLY A 68 -13.83 1.51 1.39
C GLY A 68 -13.36 1.79 -0.04
N HIS A 69 -13.21 3.08 -0.35
CA HIS A 69 -12.59 3.58 -1.56
C HIS A 69 -11.34 4.39 -1.22
N ILE A 70 -10.25 4.14 -1.96
CA ILE A 70 -9.12 5.09 -2.02
C ILE A 70 -9.01 5.53 -3.48
N PRO A 71 -9.66 6.64 -3.87
CA PRO A 71 -9.72 7.07 -5.26
C PRO A 71 -8.45 7.79 -5.69
N PHE A 72 -8.08 7.58 -6.96
CA PHE A 72 -6.97 8.23 -7.64
C PHE A 72 -7.19 8.20 -9.15
N TYR A 73 -6.29 8.82 -9.91
CA TYR A 73 -6.30 8.70 -11.36
C TYR A 73 -5.17 7.78 -11.84
N ILE A 74 -5.45 7.04 -12.91
CA ILE A 74 -4.44 6.38 -13.74
C ILE A 74 -4.42 7.11 -15.08
N LYS A 75 -3.23 7.55 -15.51
CA LYS A 75 -3.05 8.14 -16.84
C LYS A 75 -2.59 7.05 -17.82
N ILE A 76 -3.35 6.87 -18.91
CA ILE A 76 -3.03 5.94 -19.99
C ILE A 76 -2.95 6.79 -21.26
N LYS A 77 -1.76 6.90 -21.85
CA LYS A 77 -1.47 7.91 -22.88
C LYS A 77 -1.86 9.29 -22.30
N GLU A 78 -2.67 10.06 -23.00
CA GLU A 78 -3.11 11.39 -22.54
C GLU A 78 -4.41 11.38 -21.72
N LYS A 79 -5.09 10.23 -21.60
CA LYS A 79 -6.39 10.13 -20.94
C LYS A 79 -6.25 9.71 -19.47
N LYS A 80 -6.95 10.42 -18.58
CA LYS A 80 -7.08 10.07 -17.16
C LYS A 80 -8.31 9.19 -16.94
N TYR A 81 -8.14 8.09 -16.23
CA TYR A 81 -9.19 7.16 -15.82
C TYR A 81 -9.35 7.23 -14.31
N LEU A 82 -10.60 7.26 -13.84
CA LEU A 82 -10.89 7.19 -12.41
C LEU A 82 -10.66 5.76 -11.92
N ALA A 83 -9.66 5.60 -11.10
CA ALA A 83 -9.34 4.34 -10.46
C ALA A 83 -9.62 4.39 -8.96
N SER A 84 -9.79 3.25 -8.34
CA SER A 84 -9.90 3.17 -6.89
C SER A 84 -9.39 1.85 -6.34
N TRP A 85 -8.69 1.91 -5.19
CA TRP A 85 -8.46 0.77 -4.34
C TRP A 85 -9.75 0.39 -3.61
N PHE A 86 -10.11 -0.88 -3.71
CA PHE A 86 -11.13 -1.50 -2.89
C PHE A 86 -10.49 -2.01 -1.61
N VAL A 87 -10.76 -1.33 -0.51
CA VAL A 87 -10.12 -1.58 0.77
C VAL A 87 -11.14 -1.76 1.89
N ASP A 88 -10.70 -2.28 3.01
CA ASP A 88 -11.51 -2.42 4.22
C ASP A 88 -12.88 -3.09 3.92
N PHE A 89 -12.84 -4.11 3.04
CA PHE A 89 -14.03 -4.86 2.66
C PHE A 89 -14.41 -5.85 3.76
N LEU A 90 -15.61 -5.65 4.31
CA LEU A 90 -16.11 -6.47 5.39
C LEU A 90 -17.63 -6.66 5.29
N VAL A 91 -18.06 -7.90 5.55
CA VAL A 91 -19.45 -8.23 5.89
C VAL A 91 -19.41 -8.87 7.28
N ILE A 92 -20.14 -8.35 8.25
CA ILE A 92 -20.12 -8.89 9.61
C ILE A 92 -20.56 -10.35 9.64
N ARG A 93 -19.99 -11.16 10.55
CA ARG A 93 -20.08 -12.62 10.54
C ARG A 93 -21.51 -13.15 10.41
N LYS A 94 -22.45 -12.56 11.13
CA LYS A 94 -23.89 -12.93 11.12
C LYS A 94 -24.55 -12.87 9.74
N TYR A 95 -24.03 -12.00 8.84
CA TYR A 95 -24.59 -11.77 7.50
C TYR A 95 -23.70 -12.30 6.36
N GLN A 96 -22.62 -13.02 6.68
CA GLN A 96 -21.82 -13.73 5.68
C GLN A 96 -22.63 -14.84 5.02
N LYS A 97 -22.17 -15.32 3.85
CA LYS A 97 -22.85 -16.36 3.01
C LYS A 97 -24.19 -15.93 2.40
N LYS A 98 -24.69 -14.71 2.64
CA LYS A 98 -25.96 -14.18 2.10
C LYS A 98 -25.78 -13.36 0.81
N LYS A 99 -24.71 -13.60 0.05
CA LYS A 99 -24.34 -12.90 -1.21
C LYS A 99 -24.14 -11.38 -1.08
N LEU A 100 -24.21 -10.81 0.14
CA LEU A 100 -24.08 -9.35 0.36
C LEU A 100 -22.73 -8.79 -0.11
N GLY A 101 -21.65 -9.52 0.12
CA GLY A 101 -20.33 -9.10 -0.36
C GLY A 101 -20.28 -8.95 -1.89
N ARG A 102 -20.91 -9.88 -2.63
CA ARG A 102 -21.02 -9.80 -4.09
C ARG A 102 -21.82 -8.57 -4.53
N SER A 103 -22.95 -8.31 -3.88
CA SER A 103 -23.80 -7.15 -4.18
C SER A 103 -23.09 -5.84 -3.87
N LEU A 104 -22.40 -5.76 -2.73
CA LEU A 104 -21.63 -4.56 -2.34
C LEU A 104 -20.48 -4.28 -3.33
N ALA A 105 -19.75 -5.30 -3.76
CA ALA A 105 -18.70 -5.16 -4.76
C ALA A 105 -19.26 -4.65 -6.10
N LYS A 106 -20.39 -5.17 -6.56
CA LYS A 106 -21.06 -4.70 -7.79
C LYS A 106 -21.45 -3.23 -7.71
N ILE A 107 -21.99 -2.79 -6.56
CA ILE A 107 -22.37 -1.39 -6.36
C ILE A 107 -21.14 -0.49 -6.35
N TRP A 108 -20.10 -0.92 -5.68
CA TRP A 108 -18.82 -0.21 -5.63
C TRP A 108 -18.21 -0.01 -7.04
N MET A 109 -18.29 -1.02 -7.92
CA MET A 109 -17.74 -0.99 -9.28
C MET A 109 -18.43 0.02 -10.21
N LYS A 110 -19.68 0.43 -9.94
CA LYS A 110 -20.49 1.20 -10.90
C LYS A 110 -19.88 2.53 -11.31
N ASN A 111 -19.17 3.20 -10.41
CA ASN A 111 -18.77 4.59 -10.56
C ASN A 111 -17.27 4.78 -10.82
N ILE A 112 -16.53 3.71 -11.09
CA ILE A 112 -15.10 3.78 -11.36
C ILE A 112 -14.77 3.08 -12.68
N ASP A 113 -13.70 3.52 -13.35
CA ASP A 113 -13.23 2.92 -14.59
C ASP A 113 -12.34 1.70 -14.34
N ILE A 114 -11.51 1.77 -13.28
CA ILE A 114 -10.53 0.75 -12.91
C ILE A 114 -10.62 0.48 -11.42
N GLY A 115 -10.96 -0.76 -11.06
CA GLY A 115 -10.92 -1.22 -9.67
C GLY A 115 -9.72 -2.11 -9.41
N ILE A 116 -9.08 -1.90 -8.28
CA ILE A 116 -7.93 -2.69 -7.85
C ILE A 116 -8.02 -3.00 -6.35
N THR A 117 -7.47 -4.12 -5.96
CA THR A 117 -7.42 -4.51 -4.55
C THR A 117 -6.29 -5.49 -4.27
N PHE A 118 -5.70 -5.36 -3.08
CA PHE A 118 -5.04 -6.47 -2.42
C PHE A 118 -6.02 -7.09 -1.41
N CYS A 119 -6.18 -8.40 -1.43
CA CYS A 119 -7.21 -9.05 -0.65
C CYS A 119 -6.75 -10.36 0.02
N ASN A 120 -7.52 -10.82 0.98
CA ASN A 120 -7.33 -12.15 1.54
C ASN A 120 -8.00 -13.24 0.68
N LYS A 121 -7.71 -14.51 0.96
CA LYS A 121 -8.27 -15.66 0.22
C LYS A 121 -9.80 -15.68 0.17
N LYS A 122 -10.48 -15.23 1.25
CA LYS A 122 -11.96 -15.19 1.31
C LYS A 122 -12.53 -14.11 0.38
N SER A 123 -11.96 -12.91 0.42
CA SER A 123 -12.36 -11.79 -0.43
C SER A 123 -12.04 -12.06 -1.91
N LEU A 124 -10.93 -12.75 -2.20
CA LEU A 124 -10.54 -13.10 -3.57
C LEU A 124 -11.66 -13.89 -4.30
N LYS A 125 -12.34 -14.81 -3.60
CA LYS A 125 -13.49 -15.54 -4.16
C LYS A 125 -14.63 -14.60 -4.57
N VAL A 126 -14.88 -13.55 -3.79
CA VAL A 126 -15.91 -12.54 -4.11
C VAL A 126 -15.55 -11.78 -5.37
N PHE A 127 -14.28 -11.39 -5.52
CA PHE A 127 -13.80 -10.66 -6.70
C PHE A 127 -13.82 -11.54 -7.96
N LYS A 128 -13.35 -12.78 -7.89
CA LYS A 128 -13.46 -13.75 -9.00
C LYS A 128 -14.91 -13.93 -9.45
N ASN A 129 -15.85 -14.04 -8.52
CA ASN A 129 -17.28 -14.16 -8.81
C ASN A 129 -17.91 -12.87 -9.38
N ASN A 130 -17.20 -11.76 -9.40
CA ASN A 130 -17.55 -10.51 -10.05
C ASN A 130 -16.69 -10.24 -11.30
N ASN A 131 -16.05 -11.28 -11.86
CA ASN A 131 -15.23 -11.22 -13.08
C ASN A 131 -14.01 -10.30 -12.97
N TRP A 132 -13.40 -10.20 -11.78
CA TRP A 132 -12.12 -9.54 -11.62
C TRP A 132 -10.99 -10.47 -12.07
N ASN A 133 -10.02 -9.89 -12.75
CA ASN A 133 -8.79 -10.61 -13.12
C ASN A 133 -7.89 -10.77 -11.88
N THR A 134 -7.12 -11.86 -11.83
CA THR A 134 -6.24 -12.19 -10.71
C THR A 134 -4.89 -12.76 -11.17
N ASP A 135 -4.52 -12.48 -12.40
CA ASP A 135 -3.35 -13.04 -13.10
C ASP A 135 -2.04 -12.29 -12.87
N VAL A 136 -2.09 -11.18 -12.13
CA VAL A 136 -0.92 -10.38 -11.79
C VAL A 136 -0.46 -10.66 -10.36
N ASN A 137 0.83 -10.89 -10.18
CA ASN A 137 1.43 -11.18 -8.89
C ASN A 137 2.24 -10.00 -8.36
N PHE A 138 2.00 -9.67 -7.11
CA PHE A 138 2.79 -8.73 -6.31
C PHE A 138 3.37 -9.42 -5.09
N PHE A 139 4.49 -8.90 -4.62
CA PHE A 139 5.15 -9.39 -3.41
C PHE A 139 5.40 -8.25 -2.43
N SER A 140 4.98 -8.45 -1.19
CA SER A 140 5.51 -7.71 -0.05
C SER A 140 6.85 -8.32 0.30
N THR A 141 7.90 -7.53 0.19
CA THR A 141 9.28 -7.99 0.28
C THR A 141 9.94 -7.40 1.51
N ILE A 142 10.72 -8.20 2.21
CA ILE A 142 11.49 -7.81 3.38
C ILE A 142 12.95 -8.16 3.15
N ILE A 143 13.85 -7.18 3.34
CA ILE A 143 15.29 -7.40 3.47
C ILE A 143 15.61 -7.35 4.97
N PRO A 144 15.99 -8.46 5.59
CA PRO A 144 16.44 -8.47 6.98
C PRO A 144 17.79 -7.73 7.10
N ILE A 145 17.94 -6.88 8.10
CA ILE A 145 19.13 -6.07 8.33
C ILE A 145 19.81 -6.47 9.65
N ASN A 146 19.07 -6.39 10.75
CA ASN A 146 19.49 -6.80 12.07
C ASN A 146 18.46 -7.80 12.65
N PRO A 147 18.34 -9.01 12.08
CA PRO A 147 17.26 -9.94 12.44
C PRO A 147 17.30 -10.37 13.91
N PHE A 148 18.48 -10.46 14.50
CA PHE A 148 18.65 -10.84 15.90
C PHE A 148 18.37 -9.69 16.90
N LYS A 149 18.11 -8.46 16.41
CA LYS A 149 17.59 -7.34 17.22
C LYS A 149 16.06 -7.31 17.32
N LEU A 150 15.35 -8.26 16.71
CA LEU A 150 13.92 -8.44 16.97
C LEU A 150 13.71 -8.67 18.46
N LYS A 151 12.85 -7.87 19.09
CA LYS A 151 12.65 -7.93 20.55
C LYS A 151 12.23 -9.31 21.06
N GLU A 152 11.57 -10.07 20.22
CA GLU A 152 11.14 -11.43 20.52
C GLU A 152 12.31 -12.39 20.71
N ILE A 153 13.49 -12.11 20.15
CA ILE A 153 14.65 -12.98 20.16
C ILE A 153 15.96 -12.28 20.60
N ASN A 154 15.93 -10.97 20.82
CA ASN A 154 17.13 -10.18 21.10
C ASN A 154 17.94 -10.68 22.31
N ASN A 155 17.24 -11.19 23.32
CA ASN A 155 17.90 -11.72 24.51
C ASN A 155 18.57 -13.11 24.32
N LEU A 156 18.31 -13.77 23.19
CA LEU A 156 18.80 -15.10 22.88
C LEU A 156 20.15 -15.07 22.11
N PHE A 157 20.46 -13.93 21.49
CA PHE A 157 21.60 -13.82 20.59
C PHE A 157 22.46 -12.59 20.90
N PRO A 158 23.80 -12.77 21.13
CA PRO A 158 24.74 -11.66 21.24
C PRO A 158 24.78 -10.78 19.96
N ASP A 159 25.16 -9.54 20.13
CA ASP A 159 25.19 -8.53 19.02
C ASP A 159 26.12 -8.92 17.86
N PHE A 160 27.13 -9.77 18.10
CA PHE A 160 28.04 -10.20 17.03
C PHE A 160 27.31 -11.00 15.93
N PHE A 161 26.20 -11.69 16.25
CA PHE A 161 25.40 -12.39 15.22
C PHE A 161 24.81 -11.43 14.18
N ASN A 162 24.42 -10.23 14.59
CA ASN A 162 23.96 -9.20 13.65
C ASN A 162 25.10 -8.72 12.75
N LYS A 163 26.32 -8.53 13.31
CA LYS A 163 27.52 -8.16 12.53
C LYS A 163 27.86 -9.23 11.50
N PHE A 164 27.86 -10.48 11.93
CA PHE A 164 28.13 -11.63 11.07
C PHE A 164 27.07 -11.77 9.96
N PHE A 165 25.79 -11.71 10.33
CA PHE A 165 24.69 -11.75 9.37
C PHE A 165 24.81 -10.63 8.33
N PHE A 166 25.06 -9.39 8.77
CA PHE A 166 25.19 -8.25 7.87
C PHE A 166 26.42 -8.37 6.98
N PHE A 167 27.53 -8.89 7.48
CA PHE A 167 28.70 -9.21 6.67
C PHE A 167 28.38 -10.19 5.54
N PHE A 168 27.65 -11.27 5.82
CA PHE A 168 27.19 -12.21 4.80
C PHE A 168 26.22 -11.55 3.80
N LEU A 169 25.28 -10.76 4.29
CA LEU A 169 24.36 -9.99 3.41
C LEU A 169 25.17 -9.13 2.43
N CYS A 170 26.19 -8.45 2.90
CA CYS A 170 27.08 -7.64 2.06
C CYS A 170 27.88 -8.50 1.07
N LYS A 171 28.51 -9.56 1.53
CA LYS A 171 29.35 -10.43 0.72
C LYS A 171 28.56 -11.09 -0.43
N PHE A 172 27.40 -11.69 -0.13
CA PHE A 172 26.59 -12.37 -1.13
C PHE A 172 25.90 -11.42 -2.12
N ASN A 173 25.61 -10.21 -1.69
CA ASN A 173 25.07 -9.21 -2.60
C ASN A 173 26.14 -8.43 -3.37
N LYS A 174 27.44 -8.77 -3.22
CA LYS A 174 28.56 -8.06 -3.85
C LYS A 174 28.44 -6.55 -3.65
N ILE A 175 28.19 -6.14 -2.40
CA ILE A 175 28.12 -4.73 -2.05
C ILE A 175 29.53 -4.17 -2.17
N ASP A 176 29.75 -3.36 -3.19
CA ASP A 176 31.03 -2.67 -3.40
C ASP A 176 31.34 -1.78 -2.20
N LYS A 177 32.60 -1.74 -1.78
CA LYS A 177 33.08 -0.86 -0.71
C LYS A 177 33.01 0.61 -1.10
N ARG A 178 32.83 0.93 -2.39
CA ARG A 178 32.64 2.31 -2.85
C ARG A 178 31.37 2.86 -2.24
N GLU A 179 31.50 3.92 -1.46
CA GLU A 179 30.40 4.58 -0.78
C GLU A 179 29.53 5.36 -1.79
N ASP A 180 28.52 4.72 -2.33
CA ASP A 180 27.41 5.48 -2.90
C ASP A 180 26.63 6.07 -1.71
N ILE A 181 26.93 7.32 -1.39
CA ILE A 181 26.34 8.00 -0.23
C ILE A 181 24.87 8.26 -0.51
N ILE A 182 24.00 7.80 0.37
CA ILE A 182 22.58 8.20 0.35
C ILE A 182 22.47 9.63 0.87
N SER A 183 21.80 10.46 0.09
CA SER A 183 21.40 11.81 0.50
C SER A 183 19.95 11.79 0.98
N PHE A 184 19.69 12.41 2.14
CA PHE A 184 18.37 12.57 2.70
C PHE A 184 17.90 14.03 2.56
N TYR A 185 16.61 14.20 2.27
CA TYR A 185 16.00 15.51 2.09
C TYR A 185 14.76 15.64 2.97
N ASN A 186 14.57 16.82 3.53
CA ASN A 186 13.39 17.15 4.30
C ASN A 186 12.14 17.21 3.42
N LEU A 187 10.97 17.01 4.02
CA LEU A 187 9.67 17.11 3.36
C LEU A 187 9.27 18.58 3.13
N SER A 188 9.98 19.27 2.24
CA SER A 188 9.54 20.57 1.71
C SER A 188 8.70 20.36 0.45
N ASN A 189 7.85 21.33 0.11
CA ASN A 189 7.07 21.30 -1.13
C ASN A 189 7.97 21.13 -2.37
N LYS A 190 9.14 21.78 -2.39
CA LYS A 190 10.16 21.64 -3.44
C LYS A 190 10.61 20.19 -3.58
N ASN A 191 10.91 19.51 -2.48
CA ASN A 191 11.40 18.13 -2.48
C ASN A 191 10.28 17.12 -2.78
N ILE A 192 9.06 17.36 -2.29
CA ILE A 192 7.89 16.55 -2.60
C ILE A 192 7.57 16.61 -4.10
N ASN A 193 7.70 17.77 -4.73
CA ASN A 193 7.49 17.94 -6.17
C ASN A 193 8.47 17.12 -7.03
N LYS A 194 9.67 16.79 -6.52
CA LYS A 194 10.61 15.88 -7.22
C LYS A 194 10.06 14.44 -7.35
N LEU A 195 9.07 14.08 -6.54
CA LEU A 195 8.38 12.79 -6.58
C LEU A 195 7.21 12.79 -7.58
N SER A 196 6.85 13.94 -8.18
CA SER A 196 5.69 14.08 -9.06
C SER A 196 5.90 13.44 -10.42
N ASP A 197 4.80 12.91 -10.95
CA ASP A 197 4.72 12.33 -12.30
C ASP A 197 4.29 13.38 -13.37
N GLU A 198 4.04 14.63 -12.99
CA GLU A 198 3.48 15.65 -13.92
C GLU A 198 4.33 15.85 -15.17
N ASN A 199 5.64 15.73 -15.05
CA ASN A 199 6.58 15.96 -16.16
C ASN A 199 6.89 14.70 -16.99
N ASN A 200 6.19 13.59 -16.75
CA ASN A 200 6.51 12.30 -17.38
C ASN A 200 5.26 11.58 -17.88
N SER A 201 4.86 11.81 -19.13
CA SER A 201 3.63 11.31 -19.74
C SER A 201 3.66 9.84 -20.22
N LEU A 202 4.82 9.25 -20.44
CA LEU A 202 4.94 7.96 -21.12
C LEU A 202 5.31 6.81 -20.17
N SER A 203 4.34 6.26 -19.47
CA SER A 203 4.53 4.99 -18.76
C SER A 203 3.85 3.85 -19.51
N LYS A 204 4.61 2.76 -19.80
CA LYS A 204 4.06 1.52 -20.36
C LYS A 204 3.27 0.70 -19.33
N SER A 205 3.32 1.08 -18.04
CA SER A 205 2.65 0.38 -16.93
C SER A 205 1.53 1.24 -16.34
N LEU A 206 0.47 0.57 -15.88
CA LEU A 206 -0.61 1.19 -15.13
C LEU A 206 -0.17 1.47 -13.71
N LYS A 207 -0.21 2.73 -13.31
CA LYS A 207 0.13 3.18 -11.97
C LYS A 207 -0.66 4.43 -11.58
N PRO A 208 -0.77 4.74 -10.29
CA PRO A 208 -1.34 6.00 -9.86
C PRO A 208 -0.64 7.19 -10.50
N PHE A 209 -1.44 8.13 -10.99
CA PHE A 209 -0.93 9.40 -11.48
C PHE A 209 -0.66 10.31 -10.27
N ARG A 210 0.60 10.38 -9.88
CA ARG A 210 1.07 11.08 -8.68
C ARG A 210 1.32 12.56 -9.00
N ASP A 211 0.22 13.31 -9.26
CA ASP A 211 0.28 14.75 -9.39
C ASP A 211 0.47 15.46 -8.03
N LYS A 212 0.63 16.77 -8.04
CA LYS A 212 0.80 17.59 -6.82
C LYS A 212 -0.34 17.39 -5.82
N LYS A 213 -1.61 17.24 -6.30
CA LYS A 213 -2.77 17.01 -5.44
C LYS A 213 -2.70 15.66 -4.74
N TYR A 214 -2.26 14.61 -5.48
CA TYR A 214 -2.05 13.28 -4.91
C TYR A 214 -0.95 13.31 -3.84
N LEU A 215 0.20 13.92 -4.15
CA LEU A 215 1.33 13.98 -3.23
C LEU A 215 1.03 14.83 -1.99
N LYS A 216 0.31 15.95 -2.15
CA LYS A 216 -0.14 16.77 -1.03
C LYS A 216 -1.00 15.94 -0.07
N TRP A 217 -2.02 15.26 -0.58
CA TRP A 217 -2.87 14.39 0.24
C TRP A 217 -2.06 13.27 0.91
N ARG A 218 -1.26 12.52 0.13
CA ARG A 218 -0.59 11.31 0.65
C ARG A 218 0.61 11.57 1.53
N ILE A 219 1.29 12.70 1.35
CA ILE A 219 2.55 13.03 2.05
C ILE A 219 2.33 14.19 3.01
N SER A 220 1.97 15.38 2.51
CA SER A 220 1.92 16.59 3.33
C SER A 220 0.78 16.58 4.36
N GLU A 221 -0.39 16.04 3.97
CA GLU A 221 -1.59 15.93 4.82
C GLU A 221 -1.67 14.58 5.54
N SER A 222 -0.67 13.71 5.35
CA SER A 222 -0.62 12.41 6.01
C SER A 222 -0.51 12.55 7.53
N PRO A 223 -1.26 11.75 8.31
CA PRO A 223 -1.08 11.68 9.75
C PRO A 223 0.31 11.14 10.17
N PHE A 224 1.08 10.59 9.23
CA PHE A 224 2.42 10.05 9.44
C PHE A 224 3.54 10.89 8.82
N LYS A 225 3.26 12.12 8.37
CA LYS A 225 4.22 12.99 7.68
C LYS A 225 5.58 13.11 8.40
N ASN A 226 5.57 13.15 9.73
CA ASN A 226 6.79 13.26 10.54
C ASN A 226 7.69 11.99 10.53
N GLN A 227 7.17 10.88 10.00
CA GLN A 227 7.92 9.63 9.86
C GLN A 227 8.54 9.47 8.45
N TYR A 228 8.23 10.38 7.52
CA TYR A 228 8.66 10.29 6.14
C TYR A 228 9.99 10.98 5.91
N LEU A 229 10.77 10.39 5.02
CA LEU A 229 12.02 10.92 4.49
C LEU A 229 12.06 10.78 2.97
N ILE A 230 12.64 11.75 2.29
CA ILE A 230 13.00 11.59 0.88
C ILE A 230 14.48 11.24 0.81
N ALA A 231 14.83 10.22 0.04
CA ALA A 231 16.20 9.78 -0.13
C ALA A 231 16.54 9.59 -1.62
N SER A 232 17.80 9.78 -1.97
CA SER A 232 18.35 9.44 -3.28
C SER A 232 19.79 8.95 -3.15
N LEU A 233 20.29 8.21 -4.14
CA LEU A 233 21.73 8.04 -4.29
C LEU A 233 22.37 9.38 -4.65
N LYS A 234 23.56 9.66 -4.10
CA LYS A 234 24.33 10.86 -4.38
C LYS A 234 24.50 11.02 -5.90
N ASN A 235 24.34 12.23 -6.39
CA ASN A 235 24.46 12.58 -7.82
C ASN A 235 23.40 11.93 -8.75
N LYS A 236 22.33 11.31 -8.21
CA LYS A 236 21.23 10.77 -9.01
C LYS A 236 19.95 11.56 -8.76
N LYS A 237 19.24 11.92 -9.83
CA LYS A 237 17.94 12.61 -9.76
C LYS A 237 16.77 11.62 -9.61
N GLN A 238 16.96 10.56 -8.81
CA GLN A 238 15.98 9.53 -8.57
C GLN A 238 15.64 9.47 -7.08
N TYR A 239 14.44 9.91 -6.74
CA TYR A 239 14.01 10.12 -5.36
C TYR A 239 13.06 9.01 -4.89
N PHE A 240 13.33 8.49 -3.70
CA PHE A 240 12.52 7.52 -2.99
C PHE A 240 11.82 8.19 -1.82
N LEU A 241 10.59 7.79 -1.54
CA LEU A 241 9.93 8.12 -0.28
C LEU A 241 10.07 6.94 0.67
N ILE A 242 10.59 7.20 1.86
CA ILE A 242 10.83 6.21 2.90
C ILE A 242 10.04 6.60 4.14
N LYS A 243 9.54 5.61 4.87
CA LYS A 243 8.93 5.80 6.19
C LYS A 243 9.73 5.08 7.25
N LYS A 244 10.01 5.78 8.34
CA LYS A 244 10.49 5.20 9.60
C LYS A 244 9.29 4.65 10.36
N SER A 245 9.24 3.36 10.57
CA SER A 245 8.10 2.68 11.21
C SER A 245 8.53 1.95 12.46
N LEU A 246 7.61 1.86 13.42
CA LEU A 246 7.82 1.14 14.68
C LEU A 246 6.70 0.11 14.85
N LYS A 247 7.06 -1.14 15.08
CA LYS A 247 6.12 -2.22 15.38
C LYS A 247 6.69 -3.12 16.47
N ASN A 248 5.92 -3.36 17.52
CA ASN A 248 6.36 -4.18 18.68
C ASN A 248 7.72 -3.73 19.24
N LYS A 249 7.95 -2.40 19.27
CA LYS A 249 9.24 -1.78 19.65
C LYS A 249 10.42 -2.06 18.69
N ASN A 250 10.19 -2.69 17.54
CA ASN A 250 11.17 -2.90 16.49
C ASN A 250 11.09 -1.78 15.46
N MET A 251 12.21 -1.10 15.21
CA MET A 251 12.31 -0.08 14.16
C MET A 251 12.54 -0.76 12.80
N TYR A 252 11.79 -0.33 11.79
CA TYR A 252 11.97 -0.80 10.42
C TYR A 252 11.72 0.32 9.41
N LEU A 253 12.23 0.15 8.20
CA LEU A 253 12.01 1.07 7.10
C LEU A 253 10.99 0.51 6.12
N GLU A 254 10.14 1.38 5.61
CA GLU A 254 9.26 1.08 4.49
C GLU A 254 9.63 1.97 3.30
N ILE A 255 9.96 1.38 2.17
CA ILE A 255 10.08 2.13 0.92
C ILE A 255 8.67 2.31 0.39
N LEU A 256 8.11 3.49 0.64
CA LEU A 256 6.73 3.81 0.31
C LEU A 256 6.56 4.10 -1.17
N MET A 257 7.56 4.72 -1.80
CA MET A 257 7.50 5.08 -3.21
C MET A 257 8.88 4.97 -3.86
N LYS A 258 8.92 4.36 -5.02
CA LYS A 258 10.09 4.27 -5.90
C LYS A 258 10.01 5.32 -7.02
N PRO A 259 11.16 5.76 -7.56
CA PRO A 259 11.19 6.60 -8.75
C PRO A 259 10.47 5.94 -9.92
N LYS A 260 9.86 6.76 -10.76
CA LYS A 260 9.30 6.32 -12.04
C LYS A 260 10.40 5.78 -12.95
N ASN A 261 10.08 4.67 -13.64
CA ASN A 261 10.98 4.06 -14.61
C ASN A 261 12.38 3.71 -14.06
N ILE A 262 12.45 3.44 -12.73
CA ILE A 262 13.69 2.96 -12.15
C ILE A 262 14.09 1.62 -12.79
N ASN A 263 15.31 1.51 -13.27
CA ASN A 263 15.85 0.23 -13.69
C ASN A 263 16.28 -0.61 -12.46
N ASN A 264 16.38 -1.93 -12.68
CA ASN A 264 16.67 -2.85 -11.57
C ASN A 264 18.07 -2.65 -10.99
N TYR A 265 19.03 -2.17 -11.77
CA TYR A 265 20.38 -1.85 -11.30
C TYR A 265 20.33 -0.74 -10.25
N TYR A 266 19.67 0.40 -10.55
CA TYR A 266 19.54 1.49 -9.59
C TYR A 266 18.70 1.15 -8.38
N LEU A 267 17.62 0.38 -8.58
CA LEU A 267 16.83 -0.10 -7.45
C LEU A 267 17.66 -0.98 -6.54
N ARG A 268 18.44 -1.91 -7.10
CA ARG A 268 19.35 -2.77 -6.36
C ARG A 268 20.40 -1.95 -5.61
N SER A 269 21.10 -1.02 -6.27
CA SER A 269 22.11 -0.15 -5.65
C SER A 269 21.51 0.66 -4.50
N PHE A 270 20.33 1.25 -4.70
CA PHE A 270 19.64 1.97 -3.63
C PHE A 270 19.29 1.05 -2.44
N LEU A 271 18.76 -0.14 -2.70
CA LEU A 271 18.42 -1.11 -1.64
C LEU A 271 19.65 -1.54 -0.84
N LEU A 272 20.79 -1.71 -1.49
CA LEU A 272 22.05 -2.07 -0.82
C LEU A 272 22.55 -0.91 0.04
N GLU A 273 22.56 0.31 -0.48
CA GLU A 273 23.05 1.48 0.28
C GLU A 273 22.11 1.85 1.45
N ILE A 274 20.79 1.78 1.24
CA ILE A 274 19.85 2.00 2.36
C ILE A 274 19.94 0.91 3.40
N SER A 275 20.37 -0.32 3.02
CA SER A 275 20.62 -1.41 3.97
C SER A 275 21.84 -1.11 4.85
N LYS A 276 22.93 -0.56 4.30
CA LYS A 276 24.09 -0.10 5.09
C LYS A 276 23.67 0.97 6.10
N TRP A 277 22.92 1.97 5.62
CA TRP A 277 22.43 3.04 6.50
C TRP A 277 21.49 2.49 7.59
N ALA A 278 20.57 1.61 7.22
CA ALA A 278 19.63 0.98 8.15
C ALA A 278 20.35 0.15 9.22
N TYR A 279 21.41 -0.58 8.84
CA TYR A 279 22.24 -1.33 9.77
C TYR A 279 22.90 -0.41 10.81
N LYS A 280 23.58 0.66 10.35
CA LYS A 280 24.21 1.67 11.22
C LYS A 280 23.23 2.35 12.18
N ASN A 281 21.94 2.47 11.78
CA ASN A 281 20.89 3.10 12.57
C ASN A 281 19.96 2.12 13.29
N ASN A 282 20.38 0.86 13.45
CA ASN A 282 19.68 -0.17 14.22
C ASN A 282 18.28 -0.53 13.74
N TYR A 283 17.99 -0.37 12.45
CA TYR A 283 16.76 -0.88 11.87
C TYR A 283 16.83 -2.40 11.69
N VAL A 284 15.72 -3.08 11.94
CA VAL A 284 15.66 -4.54 11.93
C VAL A 284 15.48 -5.07 10.50
N TYR A 285 14.68 -4.40 9.68
CA TYR A 285 14.45 -4.80 8.29
C TYR A 285 13.98 -3.61 7.43
N ILE A 286 14.05 -3.82 6.11
CA ILE A 286 13.47 -2.92 5.10
C ILE A 286 12.33 -3.64 4.41
N LYS A 287 11.18 -2.98 4.27
CA LYS A 287 9.99 -3.50 3.60
C LYS A 287 9.64 -2.68 2.36
N PHE A 288 9.24 -3.35 1.27
CA PHE A 288 8.77 -2.71 0.05
C PHE A 288 7.81 -3.60 -0.76
N LEU A 289 7.10 -3.00 -1.70
CA LEU A 289 6.22 -3.69 -2.64
C LEU A 289 6.90 -3.80 -4.01
N ILE A 290 6.79 -4.97 -4.65
CA ILE A 290 7.38 -5.19 -5.97
C ILE A 290 6.54 -6.21 -6.76
N ASP A 291 6.49 -6.06 -8.07
CA ASP A 291 5.89 -7.04 -8.98
C ASP A 291 6.82 -8.24 -9.26
N GLU A 292 6.25 -9.32 -9.79
CA GLU A 292 6.97 -10.57 -10.02
C GLU A 292 8.13 -10.43 -11.01
N LYS A 293 7.96 -9.65 -12.07
CA LYS A 293 9.00 -9.45 -13.09
C LYS A 293 10.20 -8.70 -12.51
N SER A 294 9.91 -7.62 -11.80
CA SER A 294 10.95 -6.78 -11.20
C SER A 294 11.74 -7.53 -10.12
N ILE A 295 11.08 -8.36 -9.32
CA ILE A 295 11.78 -9.09 -8.24
C ILE A 295 12.71 -10.19 -8.76
N LYS A 296 12.35 -10.87 -9.86
CA LYS A 296 13.23 -11.86 -10.49
C LYS A 296 14.53 -11.24 -10.99
N ASN A 297 14.46 -10.01 -11.48
CA ASN A 297 15.60 -9.28 -12.03
C ASN A 297 16.43 -8.52 -10.98
N LEU A 298 15.95 -8.45 -9.72
CA LEU A 298 16.64 -7.70 -8.67
C LEU A 298 17.89 -8.42 -8.17
N ASN A 299 17.94 -9.74 -8.31
CA ASN A 299 19.07 -10.61 -7.94
C ASN A 299 19.69 -10.26 -6.58
N LEU A 300 18.85 -10.14 -5.55
CA LEU A 300 19.27 -9.91 -4.16
C LEU A 300 19.21 -11.19 -3.37
N PHE A 301 20.25 -11.45 -2.57
CA PHE A 301 20.32 -12.57 -1.66
C PHE A 301 19.65 -12.24 -0.31
N LEU A 302 19.10 -13.24 0.36
CA LEU A 302 18.42 -13.11 1.67
C LEU A 302 17.23 -12.15 1.65
N ILE A 303 16.30 -12.38 0.74
CA ILE A 303 15.03 -11.64 0.69
C ILE A 303 13.88 -12.56 1.08
N TYR A 304 13.09 -12.14 2.08
CA TYR A 304 11.81 -12.77 2.34
C TYR A 304 10.72 -12.19 1.45
N LYS A 305 9.98 -13.06 0.76
CA LYS A 305 8.92 -12.68 -0.21
C LYS A 305 7.60 -13.27 0.21
N ARG A 306 6.59 -12.42 0.38
CA ARG A 306 5.21 -12.85 0.62
C ARG A 306 4.36 -12.47 -0.58
N LYS A 307 3.83 -13.46 -1.30
CA LYS A 307 2.88 -13.24 -2.39
C LYS A 307 1.60 -12.62 -1.86
N LEU A 308 1.11 -11.59 -2.55
CA LEU A 308 -0.15 -10.91 -2.26
C LEU A 308 -1.22 -11.34 -3.25
N ASN A 309 -2.43 -11.56 -2.77
CA ASN A 309 -3.57 -11.77 -3.66
C ASN A 309 -3.99 -10.42 -4.23
N PHE A 310 -3.73 -10.22 -5.50
CA PHE A 310 -4.11 -9.02 -6.24
C PHE A 310 -5.28 -9.33 -7.16
N ALA A 311 -6.26 -8.40 -7.23
CA ALA A 311 -7.37 -8.50 -8.15
C ALA A 311 -7.68 -7.11 -8.74
N PHE A 312 -8.10 -7.10 -10.02
CA PHE A 312 -8.42 -5.86 -10.71
C PHE A 312 -9.52 -6.08 -11.75
N PHE A 313 -10.21 -5.00 -12.12
CA PHE A 313 -11.13 -5.00 -13.24
C PHE A 313 -11.04 -3.69 -14.04
N PHE A 314 -11.47 -3.75 -15.30
CA PHE A 314 -11.71 -2.59 -16.17
C PHE A 314 -13.19 -2.54 -16.53
N LYS A 315 -13.81 -1.36 -16.39
CA LYS A 315 -15.20 -1.15 -16.79
C LYS A 315 -15.39 -1.18 -18.30
N LYS A 316 -14.39 -0.71 -19.03
CA LYS A 316 -14.33 -0.74 -20.49
C LYS A 316 -13.29 -1.78 -20.93
N LYS A 317 -13.06 -1.90 -22.23
CA LYS A 317 -12.16 -2.87 -22.87
C LYS A 317 -10.89 -3.14 -22.06
N LYS A 318 -10.54 -4.41 -21.92
CA LYS A 318 -9.32 -4.89 -21.25
C LYS A 318 -8.07 -4.22 -21.87
N ILE A 319 -7.26 -3.60 -21.04
CA ILE A 319 -5.99 -2.99 -21.45
C ILE A 319 -4.90 -4.01 -21.10
N ASN A 320 -4.19 -4.47 -22.11
CA ASN A 320 -3.08 -5.41 -21.91
C ASN A 320 -1.81 -4.65 -21.47
N THR A 321 -1.70 -4.39 -20.17
CA THR A 321 -0.57 -3.65 -19.60
C THR A 321 -0.16 -4.22 -18.26
N SER A 322 1.10 -4.00 -17.89
CA SER A 322 1.61 -4.32 -16.56
C SER A 322 1.14 -3.26 -15.53
N PHE A 323 1.07 -3.67 -14.29
CA PHE A 323 0.81 -2.77 -13.16
C PHE A 323 2.09 -2.46 -12.40
N GLN A 324 2.21 -1.23 -11.93
CA GLN A 324 3.29 -0.79 -11.05
C GLN A 324 2.71 0.00 -9.88
N PHE A 325 2.71 -0.62 -8.71
CA PHE A 325 2.26 0.01 -7.46
C PHE A 325 3.36 0.01 -6.42
N ASP A 326 3.26 0.96 -5.51
CA ASP A 326 4.11 1.10 -4.34
C ASP A 326 3.27 1.04 -3.05
N LEU A 327 3.90 0.91 -1.89
CA LEU A 327 3.19 0.83 -0.61
C LEU A 327 2.30 2.04 -0.36
N ILE A 328 2.73 3.24 -0.81
CA ILE A 328 1.97 4.48 -0.65
C ILE A 328 0.64 4.48 -1.40
N ASP A 329 0.51 3.70 -2.45
CA ASP A 329 -0.66 3.76 -3.34
C ASP A 329 -1.90 3.11 -2.72
N SER A 330 -1.74 2.21 -1.75
CA SER A 330 -2.82 1.49 -1.08
C SER A 330 -2.89 1.80 0.42
N ASP A 331 -3.63 1.00 1.16
CA ASP A 331 -3.71 1.05 2.62
C ASP A 331 -2.69 0.15 3.33
N PHE A 332 -1.77 -0.48 2.60
CA PHE A 332 -0.75 -1.37 3.17
C PHE A 332 0.18 -0.70 4.18
N GLU A 333 0.39 0.60 4.02
CA GLU A 333 1.14 1.42 4.97
C GLU A 333 0.53 1.39 6.38
N PHE A 334 -0.79 1.13 6.50
CA PHE A 334 -1.55 1.22 7.75
C PHE A 334 -1.98 -0.14 8.27
N THR A 335 -1.66 -1.21 7.55
CA THR A 335 -1.95 -2.57 7.96
C THR A 335 -0.72 -3.18 8.61
N ASN A 336 -0.81 -3.47 9.90
CA ASN A 336 0.16 -4.32 10.57
C ASN A 336 -0.05 -5.76 10.09
N PHE A 337 0.84 -6.22 9.24
CA PHE A 337 0.93 -7.64 8.85
C PHE A 337 1.73 -8.42 9.85
#